data_542d68c38b3da127f9eabbb7e472449a
#
_entry.id   542d68c38b3da127f9eabbb7e472449a
#
_cell.length_a   1.000
_cell.length_b   1.000
_cell.length_c   1.000
_cell.angle_alpha   90.00
_cell.angle_beta   90.00
_cell.angle_gamma   90.00
#
_symmetry.space_group_name_H-M   'P 1'
#
loop_
_entity.id
_entity.type
_entity.pdbx_description
1 polymer ?
#
loop_
_entity_poly.entity_id
_entity_poly.type
_entity_poly.pdbx_seq_one_letter_code
_entity_poly.pdbx_strand_id
1 'polypeptide(L)'
;MLRIFVSLIFTCLIAGCDNAPVPEEADRRPVKLYTVAAGGQARTYEFPAIIEASTSSDLTFDVPGKIVRLTVDQGDFVRAGTVIAQLDQTIARNQLVQAREQYEAAQDAFRRADALVGEGAIPRAVHVQRETQRDTARAELDNAREQLEKTVLRAPFSGRVARRLTEPFEYVSPQQPVVTLQTAGSAKVVVQVPSSIVANAEQRAPINAAIALDSLPDRRFAARFGSFATDATRQSLTYEATFLFDPPSGALILPGMTGTLHVELDTDNAEMPAVPLEAIVGRDEKTFVWRVDRRTGAIALRRVTVGKGAGGMLPVTAGIGRGDLIVAAGVANLEEGMKVRPYERD
;
A
#
# COMPACT_ATOMS: atom_id res chain seq x y z
N MET A 1 73.35 -79.27 52.13
CA MET A 1 72.73 -79.33 53.46
C MET A 1 71.47 -78.42 53.44
N LEU A 2 70.40 -79.02 53.86
CA LEU A 2 69.20 -78.56 54.57
C LEU A 2 68.10 -77.81 53.80
N ARG A 3 67.13 -78.56 53.51
CA ARG A 3 65.69 -78.53 53.60
C ARG A 3 65.12 -77.26 54.30
N ILE A 4 64.03 -76.72 53.77
CA ILE A 4 62.73 -76.56 54.50
C ILE A 4 61.62 -76.25 53.49
N PHE A 5 60.51 -76.96 53.60
CA PHE A 5 59.21 -76.88 53.00
C PHE A 5 58.40 -75.68 53.56
N VAL A 6 57.76 -74.96 52.72
CA VAL A 6 56.55 -74.22 53.15
C VAL A 6 55.51 -74.28 52.07
N SER A 7 54.41 -74.94 52.44
CA SER A 7 53.14 -75.04 51.71
C SER A 7 52.42 -73.69 51.71
N LEU A 8 52.01 -73.20 50.55
CA LEU A 8 51.18 -72.01 50.43
C LEU A 8 49.83 -72.35 49.79
N ILE A 9 48.79 -72.24 50.60
CA ILE A 9 47.40 -72.48 50.28
C ILE A 9 46.94 -71.42 49.25
N PHE A 10 46.45 -71.89 48.11
CA PHE A 10 45.88 -71.06 47.06
C PHE A 10 44.39 -70.79 47.32
N THR A 11 44.04 -69.63 47.86
CA THR A 11 42.65 -69.19 48.10
C THR A 11 42.13 -68.53 46.82
N CYS A 12 41.15 -69.20 46.20
CA CYS A 12 40.46 -68.68 45.02
C CYS A 12 39.47 -67.58 45.37
N LEU A 13 39.80 -66.32 45.03
CA LEU A 13 38.89 -65.18 45.12
C LEU A 13 38.06 -65.15 43.82
N ILE A 14 36.77 -65.45 43.93
CA ILE A 14 35.77 -65.23 42.88
C ILE A 14 35.51 -63.73 42.83
N ALA A 15 36.04 -63.02 41.86
CA ALA A 15 35.68 -61.65 41.56
C ALA A 15 34.30 -61.66 40.89
N GLY A 16 33.26 -61.21 41.60
CA GLY A 16 31.95 -60.94 41.00
C GLY A 16 32.05 -59.83 39.97
N CYS A 17 31.55 -60.09 38.75
CA CYS A 17 31.30 -59.06 37.73
C CYS A 17 30.24 -58.11 38.30
N ASP A 18 30.66 -56.91 38.66
CA ASP A 18 29.77 -55.78 38.97
C ASP A 18 29.18 -55.30 37.65
N ASN A 19 27.93 -55.67 37.43
CA ASN A 19 27.18 -55.27 36.28
C ASN A 19 26.69 -53.83 36.56
N ALA A 20 27.59 -52.85 36.33
CA ALA A 20 27.20 -51.44 36.44
C ALA A 20 26.01 -51.16 35.52
N PRO A 21 24.92 -50.58 36.00
CA PRO A 21 23.79 -50.25 35.13
C PRO A 21 24.28 -49.30 34.05
N VAL A 22 24.13 -49.77 32.78
CA VAL A 22 24.37 -48.90 31.60
C VAL A 22 23.52 -47.68 31.76
N PRO A 23 24.06 -46.43 31.68
CA PRO A 23 23.27 -45.26 31.86
C PRO A 23 22.09 -45.28 30.89
N GLU A 24 20.88 -45.13 31.38
CA GLU A 24 19.63 -45.12 30.58
C GLU A 24 19.66 -44.05 29.45
N GLU A 25 20.61 -43.17 29.49
CA GLU A 25 20.89 -42.11 28.51
C GLU A 25 21.60 -42.62 27.24
N ALA A 26 22.35 -43.73 27.33
CA ALA A 26 23.05 -44.33 26.19
C ALA A 26 22.11 -44.98 25.16
N ASP A 27 20.90 -45.33 25.58
CA ASP A 27 19.86 -45.96 24.73
C ASP A 27 18.94 -44.92 24.02
N ARG A 28 19.16 -43.62 24.24
CA ARG A 28 18.35 -42.55 23.62
C ARG A 28 19.01 -42.05 22.35
N ARG A 29 18.28 -42.14 21.25
CA ARG A 29 18.78 -41.72 19.94
C ARG A 29 18.85 -40.18 19.84
N PRO A 30 19.99 -39.59 19.44
CA PRO A 30 20.08 -38.16 19.24
C PRO A 30 19.31 -37.72 18.00
N VAL A 31 18.39 -36.75 18.12
CA VAL A 31 17.58 -36.20 17.05
C VAL A 31 17.43 -34.71 17.20
N LYS A 32 17.24 -33.98 16.08
CA LYS A 32 16.90 -32.55 16.14
C LYS A 32 15.43 -32.41 16.51
N LEU A 33 15.18 -31.80 17.64
CA LEU A 33 13.83 -31.53 18.12
C LEU A 33 13.33 -30.13 17.64
N TYR A 34 12.05 -30.05 17.37
CA TYR A 34 11.39 -28.80 17.01
C TYR A 34 10.08 -28.66 17.81
N THR A 35 9.93 -27.51 18.48
CA THR A 35 8.66 -27.18 19.12
C THR A 35 7.77 -26.48 18.09
N VAL A 36 6.61 -27.07 17.83
CA VAL A 36 5.67 -26.57 16.85
C VAL A 36 5.20 -25.17 17.25
N ALA A 37 5.60 -24.20 16.46
CA ALA A 37 5.21 -22.80 16.61
C ALA A 37 4.09 -22.44 15.62
N ALA A 38 3.53 -21.24 15.75
CA ALA A 38 2.67 -20.69 14.73
C ALA A 38 3.50 -20.52 13.43
N GLY A 39 3.01 -21.05 12.35
CA GLY A 39 3.75 -21.12 11.09
C GLY A 39 3.42 -20.06 10.06
N GLY A 40 2.59 -19.09 10.42
CA GLY A 40 2.28 -18.02 9.53
C GLY A 40 3.38 -16.96 9.55
N GLN A 41 4.28 -17.03 8.61
CA GLN A 41 5.03 -15.86 8.23
C GLN A 41 4.16 -15.07 7.28
N ALA A 42 3.87 -13.80 7.63
CA ALA A 42 3.32 -12.85 6.68
C ALA A 42 4.19 -12.90 5.41
N ARG A 43 3.57 -13.04 4.25
CA ARG A 43 4.33 -13.02 3.00
C ARG A 43 4.65 -11.58 2.67
N THR A 44 5.93 -11.26 2.65
CA THR A 44 6.40 -9.98 2.14
C THR A 44 6.57 -10.06 0.64
N TYR A 45 5.90 -9.17 -0.06
CA TYR A 45 6.06 -8.94 -1.49
C TYR A 45 6.80 -7.64 -1.71
N GLU A 46 7.66 -7.61 -2.70
CA GLU A 46 8.41 -6.44 -3.09
C GLU A 46 8.02 -6.05 -4.51
N PHE A 47 7.59 -4.80 -4.67
CA PHE A 47 7.17 -4.27 -5.97
C PHE A 47 8.00 -3.04 -6.32
N PRO A 48 8.56 -2.96 -7.53
CA PRO A 48 9.09 -1.71 -8.06
C PRO A 48 7.99 -0.64 -8.04
N ALA A 49 8.30 0.53 -7.52
CA ALA A 49 7.35 1.59 -7.28
C ALA A 49 7.81 2.91 -7.89
N ILE A 50 6.85 3.70 -8.33
CA ILE A 50 7.07 5.08 -8.78
C ILE A 50 6.27 6.00 -7.87
N ILE A 51 6.90 7.09 -7.47
CA ILE A 51 6.24 8.14 -6.70
C ILE A 51 5.53 9.09 -7.65
N GLU A 52 4.26 9.35 -7.36
CA GLU A 52 3.46 10.35 -8.06
C GLU A 52 2.91 11.38 -7.07
N ALA A 53 2.57 12.57 -7.58
CA ALA A 53 1.80 13.52 -6.78
C ALA A 53 0.41 12.96 -6.48
N SER A 54 -0.13 13.20 -5.30
CA SER A 54 -1.48 12.71 -4.97
C SER A 54 -2.54 13.35 -5.88
N THR A 55 -2.33 14.59 -6.29
CA THR A 55 -3.12 15.27 -7.32
C THR A 55 -2.18 16.09 -8.21
N SER A 56 -2.36 15.98 -9.52
CA SER A 56 -1.68 16.79 -10.53
C SER A 56 -2.72 17.32 -11.48
N SER A 57 -2.66 18.60 -11.83
CA SER A 57 -3.59 19.25 -12.76
C SER A 57 -2.85 20.22 -13.66
N ASP A 58 -3.09 20.09 -14.97
CA ASP A 58 -2.68 21.09 -15.93
C ASP A 58 -3.71 22.21 -15.93
N LEU A 59 -3.27 23.41 -15.55
CA LEU A 59 -4.11 24.59 -15.48
C LEU A 59 -4.16 25.25 -16.85
N THR A 60 -5.37 25.50 -17.33
CA THR A 60 -5.67 26.01 -18.65
C THR A 60 -6.62 27.19 -18.54
N PHE A 61 -6.62 28.07 -19.55
CA PHE A 61 -7.70 29.03 -19.71
C PHE A 61 -8.85 28.43 -20.52
N ASP A 62 -10.07 28.81 -20.19
CA ASP A 62 -11.26 28.42 -20.96
C ASP A 62 -11.53 29.34 -22.14
N VAL A 63 -10.85 30.49 -22.18
CA VAL A 63 -10.99 31.52 -23.21
C VAL A 63 -9.63 31.83 -23.83
N PRO A 64 -9.60 32.21 -25.14
CA PRO A 64 -8.36 32.56 -25.78
C PRO A 64 -7.92 33.96 -25.38
N GLY A 65 -6.61 34.23 -25.41
CA GLY A 65 -6.10 35.56 -25.18
C GLY A 65 -4.59 35.62 -25.00
N LYS A 66 -4.07 36.85 -24.94
CA LYS A 66 -2.64 37.08 -24.68
C LYS A 66 -2.41 37.13 -23.17
N ILE A 67 -1.43 36.36 -22.68
CA ILE A 67 -0.98 36.42 -21.28
C ILE A 67 -0.28 37.76 -21.07
N VAL A 68 -0.83 38.62 -20.18
CA VAL A 68 -0.19 39.86 -19.80
C VAL A 68 0.58 39.76 -18.51
N ARG A 69 0.24 38.77 -17.70
CA ARG A 69 0.87 38.52 -16.41
C ARG A 69 0.93 37.03 -16.12
N LEU A 70 2.11 36.56 -15.73
CA LEU A 70 2.35 35.23 -15.18
C LEU A 70 3.13 35.44 -13.87
N THR A 71 2.55 35.04 -12.75
CA THR A 71 2.99 35.45 -11.41
C THR A 71 3.77 34.36 -10.68
N VAL A 72 3.97 33.21 -11.31
CA VAL A 72 4.60 32.05 -10.69
C VAL A 72 5.72 31.50 -11.57
N ASP A 73 6.73 30.96 -10.91
CA ASP A 73 7.81 30.21 -11.55
C ASP A 73 7.75 28.73 -11.17
N GLN A 74 8.49 27.92 -11.94
CA GLN A 74 8.62 26.50 -11.65
C GLN A 74 9.27 26.29 -10.28
N GLY A 75 8.67 25.44 -9.46
CA GLY A 75 9.10 25.17 -8.08
C GLY A 75 8.38 25.99 -7.02
N ASP A 76 7.65 27.06 -7.38
CA ASP A 76 6.94 27.91 -6.44
C ASP A 76 5.80 27.16 -5.73
N PHE A 77 5.63 27.49 -4.45
CA PHE A 77 4.46 27.03 -3.69
C PHE A 77 3.36 28.09 -3.75
N VAL A 78 2.16 27.66 -4.16
CA VAL A 78 0.97 28.50 -4.23
C VAL A 78 -0.15 27.96 -3.36
N ARG A 79 -0.98 28.87 -2.82
CA ARG A 79 -2.20 28.48 -2.08
C ARG A 79 -3.39 28.46 -3.03
N ALA A 80 -4.40 27.69 -2.67
CA ALA A 80 -5.69 27.72 -3.38
C ALA A 80 -6.21 29.18 -3.52
N GLY A 81 -6.73 29.52 -4.72
CA GLY A 81 -7.21 30.85 -5.05
C GLY A 81 -6.12 31.85 -5.50
N THR A 82 -4.83 31.56 -5.33
CA THR A 82 -3.74 32.43 -5.81
C THR A 82 -3.84 32.61 -7.32
N VAL A 83 -3.68 33.83 -7.80
CA VAL A 83 -3.63 34.12 -9.24
C VAL A 83 -2.32 33.59 -9.80
N ILE A 84 -2.42 32.74 -10.80
CA ILE A 84 -1.29 32.12 -11.52
C ILE A 84 -0.94 32.94 -12.74
N ALA A 85 -1.96 33.23 -13.57
CA ALA A 85 -1.79 33.99 -14.80
C ALA A 85 -3.03 34.83 -15.09
N GLN A 86 -2.85 35.84 -15.93
CA GLN A 86 -3.92 36.78 -16.34
C GLN A 86 -3.79 37.07 -17.82
N LEU A 87 -4.89 36.97 -18.55
CA LEU A 87 -5.00 37.41 -19.94
C LEU A 87 -5.26 38.91 -20.02
N ASP A 88 -5.09 39.47 -21.21
CA ASP A 88 -5.53 40.83 -21.52
C ASP A 88 -7.07 40.94 -21.34
N GLN A 89 -7.49 41.74 -20.41
CA GLN A 89 -8.89 41.90 -20.01
C GLN A 89 -9.62 43.03 -20.72
N THR A 90 -8.96 43.76 -21.61
CA THR A 90 -9.51 45.02 -22.20
C THR A 90 -10.86 44.76 -22.86
N ILE A 91 -10.98 43.72 -23.67
CA ILE A 91 -12.23 43.40 -24.37
C ILE A 91 -13.29 42.93 -23.38
N ALA A 92 -12.95 42.00 -22.48
CA ALA A 92 -13.89 41.43 -21.51
C ALA A 92 -14.42 42.50 -20.52
N ARG A 93 -13.58 43.44 -20.10
CA ARG A 93 -14.00 44.58 -19.26
C ARG A 93 -14.97 45.51 -19.99
N ASN A 94 -14.68 45.82 -21.26
CA ASN A 94 -15.58 46.67 -22.04
C ASN A 94 -16.95 46.03 -22.25
N GLN A 95 -16.96 44.69 -22.53
CA GLN A 95 -18.21 43.92 -22.63
C GLN A 95 -18.99 43.91 -21.31
N LEU A 96 -18.31 43.74 -20.19
CA LEU A 96 -18.95 43.82 -18.87
C LEU A 96 -19.58 45.18 -18.59
N VAL A 97 -18.88 46.29 -18.91
CA VAL A 97 -19.42 47.65 -18.76
C VAL A 97 -20.65 47.80 -19.63
N GLN A 98 -20.59 47.40 -20.92
CA GLN A 98 -21.72 47.50 -21.84
C GLN A 98 -22.95 46.72 -21.33
N ALA A 99 -22.76 45.46 -20.91
CA ALA A 99 -23.85 44.61 -20.41
C ALA A 99 -24.45 45.17 -19.11
N ARG A 100 -23.62 45.77 -18.28
CA ARG A 100 -24.06 46.41 -17.05
C ARG A 100 -24.97 47.59 -17.33
N GLU A 101 -24.59 48.48 -18.23
CA GLU A 101 -25.40 49.67 -18.61
C GLU A 101 -26.75 49.24 -19.23
N GLN A 102 -26.74 48.19 -20.05
CA GLN A 102 -27.97 47.62 -20.62
C GLN A 102 -28.89 47.05 -19.55
N TYR A 103 -28.36 46.29 -18.59
CA TYR A 103 -29.14 45.80 -17.47
C TYR A 103 -29.72 46.93 -16.61
N GLU A 104 -28.94 47.95 -16.25
CA GLU A 104 -29.39 49.09 -15.45
C GLU A 104 -30.52 49.83 -16.15
N ALA A 105 -30.41 50.07 -17.46
CA ALA A 105 -31.48 50.71 -18.26
C ALA A 105 -32.77 49.85 -18.32
N ALA A 106 -32.64 48.53 -18.54
CA ALA A 106 -33.77 47.59 -18.55
C ALA A 106 -34.44 47.48 -17.18
N GLN A 107 -33.65 47.42 -16.11
CA GLN A 107 -34.12 47.41 -14.72
C GLN A 107 -34.93 48.67 -14.36
N ASP A 108 -34.45 49.85 -14.80
CA ASP A 108 -35.16 51.11 -14.58
C ASP A 108 -36.47 51.18 -15.37
N ALA A 109 -36.48 50.67 -16.61
CA ALA A 109 -37.69 50.57 -17.42
C ALA A 109 -38.73 49.61 -16.79
N PHE A 110 -38.25 48.46 -16.27
CA PHE A 110 -39.11 47.52 -15.55
C PHE A 110 -39.69 48.15 -14.28
N ARG A 111 -38.87 48.78 -13.42
CA ARG A 111 -39.36 49.44 -12.19
C ARG A 111 -40.45 50.48 -12.47
N ARG A 112 -40.30 51.28 -13.56
CA ARG A 112 -41.35 52.22 -13.96
C ARG A 112 -42.64 51.53 -14.41
N ALA A 113 -42.52 50.46 -15.20
CA ALA A 113 -43.66 49.64 -15.64
C ALA A 113 -44.36 48.94 -14.48
N ASP A 114 -43.59 48.43 -13.51
CA ASP A 114 -44.10 47.76 -12.33
C ASP A 114 -44.95 48.69 -11.45
N ALA A 115 -44.52 49.95 -11.25
CA ALA A 115 -45.29 50.94 -10.56
C ALA A 115 -46.61 51.26 -11.29
N LEU A 116 -46.58 51.45 -12.62
CA LEU A 116 -47.74 51.82 -13.42
C LEU A 116 -48.75 50.71 -13.63
N VAL A 117 -48.36 49.43 -13.65
CA VAL A 117 -49.30 48.33 -13.79
C VAL A 117 -50.13 48.13 -12.54
N GLY A 118 -49.58 48.42 -11.33
CA GLY A 118 -50.29 48.40 -10.07
C GLY A 118 -51.44 49.44 -10.03
N GLU A 119 -51.27 50.58 -10.70
CA GLU A 119 -52.24 51.65 -10.85
C GLU A 119 -53.19 51.46 -12.02
N GLY A 120 -53.06 50.39 -12.82
CA GLY A 120 -53.84 50.12 -14.01
C GLY A 120 -53.52 51.06 -15.19
N ALA A 121 -52.41 51.82 -15.13
CA ALA A 121 -52.05 52.85 -16.13
C ALA A 121 -51.40 52.25 -17.40
N ILE A 122 -50.94 50.99 -17.38
CA ILE A 122 -50.39 50.31 -18.54
C ILE A 122 -50.96 48.87 -18.69
N PRO A 123 -51.03 48.33 -19.94
CA PRO A 123 -51.41 46.96 -20.17
C PRO A 123 -50.43 45.94 -19.52
N ARG A 124 -50.95 44.87 -18.97
CA ARG A 124 -50.13 43.80 -18.37
C ARG A 124 -49.09 43.20 -19.35
N ALA A 125 -49.39 43.18 -20.64
CA ALA A 125 -48.47 42.72 -21.68
C ALA A 125 -47.20 43.62 -21.74
N VAL A 126 -47.34 44.94 -21.52
CA VAL A 126 -46.18 45.85 -21.49
C VAL A 126 -45.30 45.58 -20.26
N HIS A 127 -45.89 45.31 -19.09
CA HIS A 127 -45.18 44.95 -17.89
C HIS A 127 -44.36 43.66 -18.12
N VAL A 128 -44.99 42.57 -18.61
CA VAL A 128 -44.31 41.30 -18.92
C VAL A 128 -43.20 41.50 -19.95
N GLN A 129 -43.40 42.34 -20.96
CA GLN A 129 -42.37 42.67 -21.93
C GLN A 129 -41.13 43.33 -21.26
N ARG A 130 -41.32 44.27 -20.33
CA ARG A 130 -40.23 44.94 -19.61
C ARG A 130 -39.55 43.96 -18.64
N GLU A 131 -40.30 43.10 -18.02
CA GLU A 131 -39.75 42.03 -17.19
C GLU A 131 -38.82 41.12 -18.00
N THR A 132 -39.26 40.60 -19.16
CA THR A 132 -38.46 39.79 -20.06
C THR A 132 -37.20 40.52 -20.53
N GLN A 133 -37.28 41.80 -20.87
CA GLN A 133 -36.12 42.59 -21.27
C GLN A 133 -35.09 42.71 -20.16
N ARG A 134 -35.55 42.98 -18.90
CA ARG A 134 -34.68 43.04 -17.73
C ARG A 134 -33.96 41.68 -17.51
N ASP A 135 -34.72 40.57 -17.58
CA ASP A 135 -34.16 39.22 -17.34
C ASP A 135 -33.16 38.82 -18.41
N THR A 136 -33.42 39.16 -19.68
CA THR A 136 -32.45 38.96 -20.77
C THR A 136 -31.17 39.76 -20.53
N ALA A 137 -31.30 41.08 -20.22
CA ALA A 137 -30.13 41.91 -19.96
C ALA A 137 -29.36 41.47 -18.71
N ARG A 138 -30.04 40.90 -17.70
CA ARG A 138 -29.37 40.29 -16.53
C ARG A 138 -28.54 39.11 -16.93
N ALA A 139 -29.08 38.21 -17.74
CA ALA A 139 -28.35 37.04 -18.24
C ALA A 139 -27.11 37.43 -19.06
N GLU A 140 -27.22 38.49 -19.89
CA GLU A 140 -26.07 39.06 -20.63
C GLU A 140 -24.99 39.64 -19.70
N LEU A 141 -25.41 40.35 -18.63
CA LEU A 141 -24.47 40.87 -17.62
C LEU A 141 -23.75 39.73 -16.88
N ASP A 142 -24.48 38.66 -16.50
CA ASP A 142 -23.88 37.48 -15.80
C ASP A 142 -22.90 36.75 -16.72
N ASN A 143 -23.22 36.56 -18.01
CA ASN A 143 -22.31 36.02 -19.02
C ASN A 143 -21.04 36.89 -19.17
N ALA A 144 -21.17 38.21 -19.23
CA ALA A 144 -20.00 39.11 -19.36
C ALA A 144 -19.09 39.05 -18.12
N ARG A 145 -19.67 38.88 -16.91
CA ARG A 145 -18.91 38.67 -15.67
C ARG A 145 -18.11 37.35 -15.73
N GLU A 146 -18.76 36.31 -16.12
CA GLU A 146 -18.12 34.98 -16.24
C GLU A 146 -16.97 35.02 -17.27
N GLN A 147 -17.17 35.69 -18.43
CA GLN A 147 -16.11 35.86 -19.42
C GLN A 147 -14.90 36.61 -18.86
N LEU A 148 -15.13 37.66 -18.06
CA LEU A 148 -14.03 38.36 -17.40
C LEU A 148 -13.34 37.48 -16.35
N GLU A 149 -14.08 36.71 -15.56
CA GLU A 149 -13.50 35.80 -14.57
C GLU A 149 -12.62 34.72 -15.24
N LYS A 150 -13.05 34.18 -16.38
CA LYS A 150 -12.29 33.21 -17.17
C LYS A 150 -10.96 33.74 -17.72
N THR A 151 -10.73 35.03 -17.70
CA THR A 151 -9.45 35.66 -18.07
C THR A 151 -8.40 35.59 -16.95
N VAL A 152 -8.76 35.11 -15.76
CA VAL A 152 -7.85 34.98 -14.62
C VAL A 152 -7.70 33.52 -14.22
N LEU A 153 -6.51 32.98 -14.38
CA LEU A 153 -6.20 31.62 -13.99
C LEU A 153 -5.78 31.58 -12.52
N ARG A 154 -6.51 30.80 -11.72
CA ARG A 154 -6.26 30.65 -10.28
C ARG A 154 -5.91 29.20 -9.94
N ALA A 155 -5.12 29.03 -8.88
CA ALA A 155 -4.82 27.73 -8.32
C ALA A 155 -6.09 27.10 -7.71
N PRO A 156 -6.55 25.92 -8.18
CA PRO A 156 -7.74 25.25 -7.63
C PRO A 156 -7.47 24.63 -6.25
N PHE A 157 -6.23 24.32 -5.95
CA PHE A 157 -5.77 23.77 -4.66
C PHE A 157 -4.38 24.30 -4.32
N SER A 158 -3.97 24.13 -3.07
CA SER A 158 -2.63 24.51 -2.62
C SER A 158 -1.61 23.47 -3.06
N GLY A 159 -0.50 23.91 -3.65
CA GLY A 159 0.48 22.98 -4.20
C GLY A 159 1.74 23.69 -4.72
N ARG A 160 2.56 22.93 -5.42
CA ARG A 160 3.78 23.42 -6.06
C ARG A 160 3.63 23.41 -7.59
N VAL A 161 4.11 24.46 -8.22
CA VAL A 161 4.19 24.54 -9.69
C VAL A 161 5.27 23.54 -10.17
N ALA A 162 4.85 22.45 -10.78
CA ALA A 162 5.76 21.42 -11.27
C ALA A 162 6.44 21.84 -12.57
N ARG A 163 5.68 22.44 -13.48
CA ARG A 163 6.18 22.94 -14.78
C ARG A 163 5.44 24.19 -15.21
N ARG A 164 6.16 25.07 -15.85
CA ARG A 164 5.62 26.19 -16.61
C ARG A 164 5.69 25.82 -18.09
N LEU A 165 4.58 25.91 -18.80
CA LEU A 165 4.44 25.42 -20.17
C LEU A 165 4.25 26.55 -21.17
N THR A 166 4.07 27.80 -20.69
CA THR A 166 3.91 29.00 -21.51
C THR A 166 4.75 30.15 -20.94
N GLU A 167 5.01 31.15 -21.78
CA GLU A 167 5.78 32.33 -21.41
C GLU A 167 4.86 33.59 -21.28
N PRO A 168 5.28 34.61 -20.51
CA PRO A 168 4.61 35.91 -20.54
C PRO A 168 4.54 36.48 -21.95
N PHE A 169 3.41 37.13 -22.27
CA PHE A 169 3.09 37.74 -23.56
C PHE A 169 2.81 36.76 -24.71
N GLU A 170 2.78 35.47 -24.45
CA GLU A 170 2.32 34.46 -25.39
C GLU A 170 0.80 34.52 -25.55
N TYR A 171 0.31 34.14 -26.73
CA TYR A 171 -1.12 33.98 -27.02
C TYR A 171 -1.51 32.53 -26.80
N VAL A 172 -2.51 32.28 -25.95
CA VAL A 172 -2.98 30.92 -25.62
C VAL A 172 -4.37 30.67 -26.17
N SER A 173 -4.60 29.42 -26.58
CA SER A 173 -5.90 28.91 -26.98
C SER A 173 -6.64 28.29 -25.80
N PRO A 174 -7.97 28.14 -25.86
CA PRO A 174 -8.71 27.38 -24.84
C PRO A 174 -8.12 25.97 -24.64
N GLN A 175 -8.08 25.54 -23.37
CA GLN A 175 -7.55 24.23 -22.96
C GLN A 175 -6.05 24.01 -23.22
N GLN A 176 -5.31 25.00 -23.69
CA GLN A 176 -3.85 24.92 -23.77
C GLN A 176 -3.25 24.97 -22.35
N PRO A 177 -2.42 23.98 -21.96
CA PRO A 177 -1.80 23.98 -20.63
C PRO A 177 -0.84 25.14 -20.43
N VAL A 178 -1.03 25.86 -19.34
CA VAL A 178 -0.19 27.02 -18.94
C VAL A 178 0.83 26.61 -17.88
N VAL A 179 0.36 25.97 -16.83
CA VAL A 179 1.22 25.42 -15.76
C VAL A 179 0.66 24.07 -15.29
N THR A 180 1.55 23.18 -14.87
CA THR A 180 1.19 21.97 -14.15
C THR A 180 1.32 22.25 -12.65
N LEU A 181 0.22 22.13 -11.92
CA LEU A 181 0.17 22.27 -10.47
C LEU A 181 0.04 20.90 -9.81
N GLN A 182 0.86 20.63 -8.79
CA GLN A 182 0.87 19.40 -8.02
C GLN A 182 0.67 19.66 -6.54
N THR A 183 -0.12 18.81 -5.85
CA THR A 183 -0.27 18.92 -4.40
C THR A 183 1.06 18.73 -3.70
N ALA A 184 1.30 19.51 -2.65
CA ALA A 184 2.45 19.36 -1.77
C ALA A 184 2.04 18.62 -0.50
N GLY A 185 2.93 17.77 0.03
CA GLY A 185 2.78 17.16 1.34
C GLY A 185 2.11 15.78 1.35
N SER A 186 1.54 15.31 0.26
CA SER A 186 1.07 13.94 0.11
C SER A 186 1.51 13.36 -1.23
N ALA A 187 1.87 12.10 -1.25
CA ALA A 187 2.34 11.41 -2.44
C ALA A 187 1.66 10.05 -2.59
N LYS A 188 1.58 9.59 -3.82
CA LYS A 188 1.13 8.26 -4.19
C LYS A 188 2.33 7.41 -4.55
N VAL A 189 2.31 6.18 -4.09
CA VAL A 189 3.20 5.12 -4.55
C VAL A 189 2.41 4.27 -5.52
N VAL A 190 2.80 4.25 -6.77
CA VAL A 190 2.14 3.46 -7.81
C VAL A 190 2.98 2.23 -8.09
N VAL A 191 2.36 1.07 -8.04
CA VAL A 191 3.01 -0.23 -8.28
C VAL A 191 2.19 -1.07 -9.24
N GLN A 192 2.86 -1.95 -9.98
CA GLN A 192 2.24 -2.91 -10.86
C GLN A 192 2.22 -4.29 -10.21
N VAL A 193 1.02 -4.79 -9.90
CA VAL A 193 0.81 -6.05 -9.18
C VAL A 193 0.39 -7.15 -10.17
N PRO A 194 1.10 -8.29 -10.25
CA PRO A 194 0.72 -9.42 -11.09
C PRO A 194 -0.66 -9.98 -10.73
N SER A 195 -1.41 -10.43 -11.73
CA SER A 195 -2.75 -11.01 -11.55
C SER A 195 -2.78 -12.20 -10.58
N SER A 196 -1.71 -13.00 -10.54
CA SER A 196 -1.58 -14.13 -9.61
C SER A 196 -1.58 -13.72 -8.13
N ILE A 197 -1.11 -12.51 -7.81
CA ILE A 197 -1.11 -11.98 -6.44
C ILE A 197 -2.48 -11.36 -6.15
N VAL A 198 -3.07 -10.64 -7.11
CA VAL A 198 -4.39 -10.00 -6.99
C VAL A 198 -5.47 -11.01 -6.67
N ALA A 199 -5.53 -12.13 -7.40
CA ALA A 199 -6.52 -13.19 -7.19
C ALA A 199 -6.51 -13.76 -5.76
N ASN A 200 -5.39 -13.63 -5.05
CA ASN A 200 -5.26 -14.05 -3.66
C ASN A 200 -5.42 -12.87 -2.66
N ALA A 201 -5.35 -11.63 -3.13
CA ALA A 201 -5.41 -10.43 -2.31
C ALA A 201 -6.84 -9.88 -2.13
N GLU A 202 -7.79 -10.22 -3.02
CA GLU A 202 -9.19 -9.74 -2.94
C GLU A 202 -9.88 -10.09 -1.60
N GLN A 203 -9.38 -11.09 -0.90
CA GLN A 203 -9.89 -11.51 0.42
C GLN A 203 -9.05 -11.00 1.59
N ARG A 204 -7.97 -10.22 1.34
CA ARG A 204 -6.98 -9.87 2.35
C ARG A 204 -6.48 -8.45 2.18
N ALA A 205 -6.79 -7.61 3.15
CA ALA A 205 -6.16 -6.30 3.21
C ALA A 205 -4.65 -6.45 3.53
N PRO A 206 -3.77 -5.60 2.96
CA PRO A 206 -2.38 -5.56 3.37
C PRO A 206 -2.30 -5.18 4.86
N ILE A 207 -1.54 -5.94 5.65
CA ILE A 207 -1.35 -5.67 7.09
C ILE A 207 -0.44 -4.47 7.25
N ASN A 208 0.67 -4.47 6.51
CA ASN A 208 1.66 -3.42 6.51
C ASN A 208 2.14 -3.16 5.08
N ALA A 209 2.36 -1.89 4.77
CA ALA A 209 3.06 -1.50 3.56
C ALA A 209 4.06 -0.40 3.88
N ALA A 210 5.26 -0.49 3.33
CA ALA A 210 6.31 0.50 3.49
C ALA A 210 7.09 0.68 2.18
N ILE A 211 7.36 1.93 1.81
CA ILE A 211 8.18 2.28 0.65
C ILE A 211 9.63 2.58 1.10
N ALA A 212 10.59 1.97 0.43
CA ALA A 212 12.00 2.32 0.47
C ALA A 212 12.34 3.02 -0.85
N LEU A 213 12.80 4.26 -0.79
CA LEU A 213 13.18 5.03 -1.97
C LEU A 213 14.61 4.71 -2.38
N ASP A 214 14.90 4.61 -3.67
CA ASP A 214 16.25 4.35 -4.17
C ASP A 214 17.24 5.45 -3.77
N SER A 215 16.74 6.68 -3.59
CA SER A 215 17.52 7.83 -3.09
C SER A 215 17.76 7.80 -1.58
N LEU A 216 17.03 6.99 -0.82
CA LEU A 216 17.07 6.87 0.64
C LEU A 216 16.90 5.41 1.08
N PRO A 217 17.82 4.49 0.71
CA PRO A 217 17.61 3.04 0.86
C PRO A 217 17.52 2.58 2.32
N ASP A 218 18.15 3.29 3.23
CA ASP A 218 18.18 2.96 4.67
C ASP A 218 16.90 3.42 5.41
N ARG A 219 15.98 4.11 4.71
CA ARG A 219 14.76 4.64 5.30
C ARG A 219 13.53 4.02 4.66
N ARG A 220 12.65 3.48 5.51
CA ARG A 220 11.34 2.99 5.10
C ARG A 220 10.27 3.95 5.58
N PHE A 221 9.33 4.27 4.70
CA PHE A 221 8.21 5.15 4.99
C PHE A 221 6.93 4.33 4.94
N ALA A 222 6.13 4.42 6.00
CA ALA A 222 4.85 3.72 6.04
C ALA A 222 3.94 4.21 4.90
N ALA A 223 3.32 3.28 4.22
CA ALA A 223 2.37 3.54 3.15
C ALA A 223 1.04 2.85 3.47
N ARG A 224 -0.07 3.48 3.09
CA ARG A 224 -1.42 2.96 3.30
C ARG A 224 -2.02 2.60 1.95
N PHE A 225 -2.66 1.45 1.86
CA PHE A 225 -3.39 1.07 0.66
C PHE A 225 -4.45 2.14 0.34
N GLY A 226 -4.47 2.60 -0.89
CA GLY A 226 -5.38 3.62 -1.39
C GLY A 226 -6.43 3.03 -2.32
N SER A 227 -6.02 2.54 -3.47
CA SER A 227 -6.92 2.01 -4.49
C SER A 227 -6.23 0.96 -5.36
N PHE A 228 -7.06 0.29 -6.11
CA PHE A 228 -6.64 -0.76 -7.03
C PHE A 228 -7.42 -0.61 -8.34
N ALA A 229 -6.71 -0.56 -9.47
CA ALA A 229 -7.35 -0.50 -10.77
C ALA A 229 -7.96 -1.86 -11.13
N THR A 230 -9.20 -1.86 -11.60
CA THR A 230 -9.90 -3.09 -12.01
C THR A 230 -9.54 -3.52 -13.43
N ASP A 231 -8.94 -2.62 -14.22
CA ASP A 231 -8.47 -2.88 -15.57
C ASP A 231 -6.99 -3.28 -15.56
N ALA A 232 -6.70 -4.45 -16.13
CA ALA A 232 -5.31 -4.88 -16.29
C ALA A 232 -4.65 -4.16 -17.47
N THR A 233 -3.39 -3.81 -17.30
CA THR A 233 -2.56 -3.34 -18.41
C THR A 233 -2.36 -4.50 -19.39
N ARG A 234 -2.87 -4.37 -20.62
CA ARG A 234 -2.91 -5.45 -21.62
C ARG A 234 -1.54 -6.02 -21.99
N GLN A 235 -0.48 -5.23 -21.87
CA GLN A 235 0.89 -5.63 -22.24
C GLN A 235 1.59 -6.45 -21.15
N SER A 236 1.35 -6.16 -19.87
CA SER A 236 2.05 -6.77 -18.74
C SER A 236 1.20 -7.74 -17.93
N LEU A 237 -0.11 -7.80 -18.14
CA LEU A 237 -1.08 -8.57 -17.34
C LEU A 237 -0.97 -8.23 -15.84
N THR A 238 -0.66 -6.97 -15.54
CA THR A 238 -0.54 -6.45 -14.19
C THR A 238 -1.67 -5.45 -13.93
N TYR A 239 -1.99 -5.28 -12.67
CA TYR A 239 -2.94 -4.31 -12.19
C TYR A 239 -2.22 -3.21 -11.44
N GLU A 240 -2.65 -1.98 -11.65
CA GLU A 240 -2.11 -0.85 -10.91
C GLU A 240 -2.70 -0.80 -9.51
N ALA A 241 -1.85 -0.77 -8.51
CA ALA A 241 -2.21 -0.51 -7.13
C ALA A 241 -1.56 0.79 -6.65
N THR A 242 -2.34 1.60 -5.97
CA THR A 242 -1.92 2.88 -5.43
C THR A 242 -1.88 2.82 -3.91
N PHE A 243 -0.78 3.26 -3.34
CA PHE A 243 -0.64 3.45 -1.91
C PHE A 243 -0.40 4.94 -1.62
N LEU A 244 -0.92 5.42 -0.52
CA LEU A 244 -0.74 6.79 -0.05
C LEU A 244 0.32 6.82 1.03
N PHE A 245 1.24 7.76 0.96
CA PHE A 245 2.18 8.01 2.03
C PHE A 245 2.40 9.51 2.23
N ASP A 246 2.72 9.87 3.46
CA ASP A 246 2.99 11.25 3.82
C ASP A 246 4.50 11.41 3.96
N PRO A 247 5.16 12.15 3.04
CA PRO A 247 6.59 12.42 3.14
C PRO A 247 6.90 13.11 4.47
N PRO A 248 7.96 12.67 5.17
CA PRO A 248 8.35 13.31 6.42
C PRO A 248 8.84 14.74 6.19
N SER A 249 8.59 15.60 7.17
CA SER A 249 9.07 16.98 7.14
C SER A 249 10.59 17.03 6.91
N GLY A 250 11.03 17.81 5.93
CA GLY A 250 12.45 17.99 5.59
C GLY A 250 13.02 17.01 4.57
N ALA A 251 12.27 16.00 4.12
CA ALA A 251 12.68 15.17 2.99
C ALA A 251 12.06 15.73 1.68
N LEU A 252 12.89 16.07 0.72
CA LEU A 252 12.45 16.46 -0.61
C LEU A 252 12.15 15.19 -1.42
N ILE A 253 10.90 14.76 -1.41
CA ILE A 253 10.42 13.64 -2.20
C ILE A 253 9.60 14.21 -3.36
N LEU A 254 10.07 13.96 -4.57
CA LEU A 254 9.48 14.51 -5.79
C LEU A 254 8.80 13.40 -6.60
N PRO A 255 7.69 13.71 -7.29
CA PRO A 255 7.11 12.83 -8.29
C PRO A 255 8.14 12.44 -9.36
N GLY A 256 8.11 11.17 -9.78
CA GLY A 256 9.10 10.57 -10.67
C GLY A 256 10.25 9.84 -9.96
N MET A 257 10.40 9.98 -8.65
CA MET A 257 11.33 9.15 -7.88
C MET A 257 10.88 7.70 -7.87
N THR A 258 11.85 6.77 -7.86
CA THR A 258 11.64 5.33 -7.82
C THR A 258 11.98 4.76 -6.45
N GLY A 259 11.50 3.55 -6.20
CA GLY A 259 11.76 2.83 -4.98
C GLY A 259 11.15 1.43 -5.00
N THR A 260 11.23 0.75 -3.87
CA THR A 260 10.63 -0.58 -3.68
C THR A 260 9.57 -0.50 -2.59
N LEU A 261 8.35 -0.88 -2.95
CA LEU A 261 7.25 -1.03 -2.00
C LEU A 261 7.28 -2.44 -1.42
N HIS A 262 7.45 -2.54 -0.11
CA HIS A 262 7.34 -3.78 0.66
C HIS A 262 5.91 -3.89 1.19
N VAL A 263 5.21 -4.96 0.83
CA VAL A 263 3.83 -5.22 1.25
C VAL A 263 3.78 -6.55 2.00
N GLU A 264 3.31 -6.51 3.22
CA GLU A 264 3.05 -7.71 4.02
C GLU A 264 1.56 -8.06 3.90
N LEU A 265 1.28 -9.24 3.37
CA LEU A 265 -0.06 -9.79 3.32
C LEU A 265 -0.22 -10.83 4.42
N ASP A 266 -1.36 -10.78 5.12
CA ASP A 266 -1.73 -11.84 6.04
C ASP A 266 -1.92 -13.15 5.26
N THR A 267 -1.45 -14.25 5.81
CA THR A 267 -1.72 -15.57 5.24
C THR A 267 -2.74 -16.25 6.13
N ASP A 268 -3.75 -16.92 5.56
CA ASP A 268 -4.75 -17.71 6.32
C ASP A 268 -4.11 -18.71 7.27
N ASN A 269 -2.82 -18.98 7.06
CA ASN A 269 -2.02 -19.90 7.84
C ASN A 269 -1.20 -19.22 8.96
N ALA A 270 -1.36 -17.88 9.18
CA ALA A 270 -0.57 -17.14 10.19
C ALA A 270 -0.75 -17.73 11.60
N GLU A 271 -1.89 -18.31 11.87
CA GLU A 271 -2.19 -18.97 13.14
C GLU A 271 -2.03 -20.49 13.12
N MET A 272 -1.85 -21.09 11.94
CA MET A 272 -1.72 -22.55 11.85
C MET A 272 -0.36 -23.02 12.37
N PRO A 273 -0.32 -24.18 13.06
CA PRO A 273 0.93 -24.84 13.39
C PRO A 273 1.73 -25.14 12.11
N ALA A 274 3.03 -24.92 12.13
CA ALA A 274 3.87 -25.33 10.99
C ALA A 274 5.03 -26.19 11.43
N VAL A 275 5.44 -27.08 10.51
CA VAL A 275 6.53 -28.01 10.72
C VAL A 275 7.56 -27.91 9.61
N PRO A 276 8.84 -28.11 9.90
CA PRO A 276 9.87 -28.23 8.86
C PRO A 276 9.55 -29.36 7.90
N LEU A 277 9.80 -29.17 6.61
CA LEU A 277 9.62 -30.20 5.58
C LEU A 277 10.40 -31.48 5.93
N GLU A 278 11.56 -31.35 6.56
CA GLU A 278 12.44 -32.44 7.00
C GLU A 278 11.81 -33.31 8.10
N ALA A 279 10.82 -32.78 8.85
CA ALA A 279 10.12 -33.54 9.89
C ALA A 279 9.05 -34.48 9.34
N ILE A 280 8.74 -34.38 8.06
CA ILE A 280 7.67 -35.14 7.42
C ILE A 280 8.13 -36.54 7.07
N VAL A 281 7.31 -37.52 7.46
CA VAL A 281 7.48 -38.91 7.12
C VAL A 281 6.31 -39.37 6.26
N GLY A 282 6.60 -39.76 5.02
CA GLY A 282 5.60 -40.34 4.11
C GLY A 282 5.51 -41.85 4.31
N ARG A 283 4.31 -42.40 4.52
CA ARG A 283 4.01 -43.86 4.53
C ARG A 283 2.65 -44.10 3.92
N ASP A 284 2.52 -45.03 3.00
CA ASP A 284 1.26 -45.47 2.39
C ASP A 284 0.39 -44.26 1.91
N GLU A 285 0.99 -43.37 1.13
CA GLU A 285 0.38 -42.14 0.61
C GLU A 285 -0.15 -41.18 1.70
N LYS A 286 0.22 -41.40 2.96
CA LYS A 286 -0.16 -40.56 4.09
C LYS A 286 1.05 -39.88 4.69
N THR A 287 0.80 -38.72 5.29
CA THR A 287 1.83 -37.87 5.90
C THR A 287 1.79 -38.01 7.41
N PHE A 288 2.97 -38.19 8.02
CA PHE A 288 3.14 -38.35 9.45
C PHE A 288 4.27 -37.49 9.98
N VAL A 289 4.29 -37.26 11.29
CA VAL A 289 5.39 -36.69 12.05
C VAL A 289 5.66 -37.54 13.31
N TRP A 290 6.88 -37.53 13.79
CA TRP A 290 7.23 -38.12 15.07
C TRP A 290 7.00 -37.13 16.18
N ARG A 291 5.93 -37.29 16.98
CA ARG A 291 5.65 -36.50 18.19
C ARG A 291 6.43 -37.09 19.36
N VAL A 292 7.07 -36.22 20.13
CA VAL A 292 7.87 -36.58 21.31
C VAL A 292 7.08 -36.25 22.58
N ASP A 293 6.95 -37.19 23.46
CA ASP A 293 6.44 -36.98 24.82
C ASP A 293 7.54 -36.29 25.65
N ARG A 294 7.25 -35.07 26.12
CA ARG A 294 8.23 -34.28 26.86
C ARG A 294 8.69 -34.89 28.16
N ARG A 295 7.86 -35.72 28.80
CA ARG A 295 8.15 -36.33 30.10
C ARG A 295 9.01 -37.58 29.97
N THR A 296 8.74 -38.41 28.98
CA THR A 296 9.38 -39.71 28.82
C THR A 296 10.47 -39.75 27.76
N GLY A 297 10.47 -38.79 26.85
CA GLY A 297 11.30 -38.80 25.64
C GLY A 297 10.87 -39.82 24.59
N ALA A 298 9.77 -40.53 24.80
CA ALA A 298 9.26 -41.51 23.86
C ALA A 298 8.60 -40.84 22.65
N ILE A 299 8.79 -41.44 21.46
CA ILE A 299 8.21 -40.97 20.22
C ILE A 299 7.01 -41.80 19.81
N ALA A 300 6.02 -41.11 19.21
CA ALA A 300 4.86 -41.75 18.61
C ALA A 300 4.60 -41.16 17.22
N LEU A 301 4.27 -42.02 16.28
CA LEU A 301 3.95 -41.62 14.91
C LEU A 301 2.54 -41.00 14.90
N ARG A 302 2.44 -39.71 14.47
CA ARG A 302 1.16 -38.99 14.37
C ARG A 302 0.86 -38.65 12.92
N ARG A 303 -0.32 -39.03 12.47
CA ARG A 303 -0.82 -38.64 11.14
C ARG A 303 -1.13 -37.15 11.16
N VAL A 304 -0.66 -36.45 10.12
CA VAL A 304 -0.91 -35.02 9.94
C VAL A 304 -1.46 -34.76 8.55
N THR A 305 -2.24 -33.69 8.44
CA THR A 305 -2.64 -33.13 7.15
C THR A 305 -1.89 -31.84 6.96
N VAL A 306 -1.14 -31.73 5.86
CA VAL A 306 -0.30 -30.56 5.56
C VAL A 306 -0.85 -29.80 4.38
N GLY A 307 -0.75 -28.47 4.42
CA GLY A 307 -1.07 -27.59 3.31
C GLY A 307 0.15 -27.24 2.45
N LYS A 308 -0.05 -26.38 1.44
CA LYS A 308 1.06 -25.86 0.63
C LYS A 308 1.89 -24.91 1.51
N GLY A 309 3.18 -25.22 1.65
CA GLY A 309 4.12 -24.42 2.45
C GLY A 309 5.02 -23.52 1.61
N ALA A 310 5.75 -22.64 2.29
CA ALA A 310 6.79 -21.80 1.73
C ALA A 310 8.00 -21.74 2.68
N GLY A 311 9.20 -21.51 2.15
CA GLY A 311 10.41 -21.35 2.98
C GLY A 311 10.81 -22.60 3.76
N GLY A 312 10.49 -23.81 3.27
CA GLY A 312 10.84 -25.07 3.95
C GLY A 312 9.93 -25.42 5.14
N MET A 313 8.88 -24.65 5.40
CA MET A 313 7.88 -24.90 6.43
C MET A 313 6.55 -25.28 5.81
N LEU A 314 5.86 -26.28 6.38
CA LEU A 314 4.55 -26.76 5.94
C LEU A 314 3.51 -26.47 7.02
N PRO A 315 2.41 -25.73 6.70
CA PRO A 315 1.32 -25.57 7.62
C PRO A 315 0.61 -26.89 7.86
N VAL A 316 0.24 -27.15 9.11
CA VAL A 316 -0.46 -28.36 9.51
C VAL A 316 -1.90 -28.01 9.87
N THR A 317 -2.84 -28.60 9.13
CA THR A 317 -4.29 -28.34 9.32
C THR A 317 -4.91 -29.31 10.33
N ALA A 318 -4.30 -30.48 10.57
CA ALA A 318 -4.78 -31.46 11.53
C ALA A 318 -3.65 -32.40 12.01
N GLY A 319 -3.77 -32.89 13.23
CA GLY A 319 -2.93 -33.96 13.80
C GLY A 319 -1.96 -33.55 14.90
N ILE A 320 -1.44 -32.31 14.85
CA ILE A 320 -0.60 -31.72 15.91
C ILE A 320 -0.99 -30.27 16.14
N GLY A 321 -0.66 -29.76 17.32
CA GLY A 321 -0.96 -28.39 17.74
C GLY A 321 0.27 -27.58 18.12
N ARG A 322 0.06 -26.30 18.40
CA ARG A 322 1.09 -25.40 18.93
C ARG A 322 1.63 -25.96 20.25
N GLY A 323 2.93 -25.91 20.44
CA GLY A 323 3.59 -26.41 21.62
C GLY A 323 3.91 -27.91 21.59
N ASP A 324 3.41 -28.69 20.64
CA ASP A 324 3.85 -30.07 20.48
C ASP A 324 5.33 -30.14 20.15
N LEU A 325 6.03 -31.10 20.71
CA LEU A 325 7.43 -31.36 20.42
C LEU A 325 7.52 -32.49 19.37
N ILE A 326 8.22 -32.24 18.27
CA ILE A 326 8.39 -33.18 17.18
C ILE A 326 9.86 -33.39 16.83
N VAL A 327 10.15 -34.48 16.14
CA VAL A 327 11.48 -34.68 15.55
C VAL A 327 11.55 -33.91 14.24
N ALA A 328 12.48 -32.97 14.13
CA ALA A 328 12.69 -32.14 12.94
C ALA A 328 13.68 -32.75 11.95
N ALA A 329 14.70 -33.47 12.44
CA ALA A 329 15.66 -34.17 11.59
C ALA A 329 16.17 -35.45 12.30
N GLY A 330 16.62 -36.42 11.51
CA GLY A 330 16.99 -37.76 12.01
C GLY A 330 15.80 -38.72 12.03
N VAL A 331 14.78 -38.47 11.23
CA VAL A 331 13.51 -39.22 11.19
C VAL A 331 13.66 -40.64 10.58
N ALA A 332 14.76 -40.90 9.86
CA ALA A 332 15.03 -42.22 9.32
C ALA A 332 15.38 -43.23 10.43
N ASN A 333 14.85 -44.42 10.35
CA ASN A 333 15.10 -45.51 11.31
C ASN A 333 14.60 -45.24 12.74
N LEU A 334 13.52 -44.45 12.89
CA LEU A 334 12.80 -44.30 14.14
C LEU A 334 11.63 -45.30 14.19
N GLU A 335 11.40 -45.90 15.37
CA GLU A 335 10.30 -46.82 15.63
C GLU A 335 9.43 -46.32 16.76
N GLU A 336 8.17 -46.71 16.76
CA GLU A 336 7.20 -46.29 17.76
C GLU A 336 7.62 -46.73 19.17
N GLY A 337 7.59 -45.83 20.12
CA GLY A 337 8.02 -46.07 21.51
C GLY A 337 9.51 -45.85 21.78
N MET A 338 10.36 -45.67 20.76
CA MET A 338 11.77 -45.32 20.98
C MET A 338 11.90 -44.06 21.83
N LYS A 339 12.94 -44.02 22.67
CA LYS A 339 13.32 -42.83 23.41
C LYS A 339 14.34 -41.99 22.64
N VAL A 340 14.14 -40.69 22.54
CA VAL A 340 15.04 -39.77 21.86
C VAL A 340 15.60 -38.71 22.84
N ARG A 341 16.74 -38.13 22.49
CA ARG A 341 17.34 -37.00 23.16
C ARG A 341 17.67 -35.87 22.17
N PRO A 342 17.75 -34.62 22.63
CA PRO A 342 18.21 -33.54 21.74
C PRO A 342 19.61 -33.82 21.22
N TYR A 343 19.83 -33.54 19.93
CA TYR A 343 21.16 -33.51 19.35
C TYR A 343 21.84 -32.22 19.77
N GLU A 344 22.84 -32.29 20.60
CA GLU A 344 23.75 -31.19 20.93
C GLU A 344 24.90 -31.21 19.95
N ARG A 345 25.17 -30.11 19.29
CA ARG A 345 26.33 -29.94 18.41
C ARG A 345 27.45 -29.38 19.31
N ASP A 346 28.49 -30.17 19.50
CA ASP A 346 29.75 -29.73 20.11
C ASP A 346 30.37 -28.56 19.32
#